data_192ae981228e791de1ffb396237fdf87
#
_entry.id   192ae981228e791de1ffb396237fdf87
#
_cell.length_a   1.000
_cell.length_b   1.000
_cell.length_c   1.000
_cell.angle_alpha   90.00
_cell.angle_beta   90.00
_cell.angle_gamma   90.00
#
_symmetry.space_group_name_H-M   'P 1'
#
loop_
_entity.id
_entity.type
_entity.pdbx_description
1 polymer ?
#
loop_
_entity_poly.entity_id
_entity_poly.type
_entity_poly.pdbx_seq_one_letter_code
_entity_poly.pdbx_strand_id
1 'polypeptide(L)'
;MSAITIPDVLGRFIVTTLTFEELASLDGMELGAANSPYAVIGLTISKAVVQADANVNSPSRGVALKSTRFPPETSQNQIDLRFAKPQGGFGFFYRAKGAASLTVQVFDSDEIELEEAVFCIGEGYAGMIRARAEIGTVRIVARIESLNATQDFCFYIDDLSFGRELKGSY
;
A
#
# COMPACT_ATOMS: atom_id res chain seq x y z
N MET A 1 4.79 -17.56 2.07
CA MET A 1 4.31 -16.21 2.49
C MET A 1 2.91 -16.34 3.02
N SER A 2 2.55 -15.51 3.99
CA SER A 2 1.19 -15.51 4.54
C SER A 2 0.58 -14.12 4.40
N ALA A 3 -0.59 -14.07 3.76
CA ALA A 3 -1.42 -12.87 3.75
C ALA A 3 -1.95 -12.61 5.16
N ILE A 4 -2.03 -11.35 5.54
CA ILE A 4 -2.54 -10.91 6.84
C ILE A 4 -3.68 -9.91 6.67
N THR A 5 -4.69 -10.05 7.52
CA THR A 5 -5.88 -9.20 7.52
C THR A 5 -6.08 -8.45 8.84
N ILE A 6 -5.13 -8.59 9.76
CA ILE A 6 -5.11 -7.89 11.05
C ILE A 6 -3.71 -7.36 11.34
N PRO A 7 -3.59 -6.15 11.89
CA PRO A 7 -2.28 -5.51 12.10
C PRO A 7 -1.41 -6.20 13.15
N ASP A 8 -1.97 -6.90 14.11
CA ASP A 8 -1.25 -7.53 15.21
C ASP A 8 -0.18 -8.53 14.76
N VAL A 9 -0.35 -9.13 13.57
CA VAL A 9 0.61 -10.09 13.04
C VAL A 9 1.95 -9.41 12.73
N LEU A 10 1.93 -8.14 12.32
CA LEU A 10 3.14 -7.35 12.11
C LEU A 10 3.87 -7.01 13.41
N GLY A 11 3.23 -7.14 14.55
CA GLY A 11 3.86 -6.92 15.86
C GLY A 11 5.07 -7.83 16.13
N ARG A 12 5.27 -8.87 15.33
CA ARG A 12 6.47 -9.72 15.38
C ARG A 12 7.73 -9.04 14.83
N PHE A 13 7.56 -7.99 14.03
CA PHE A 13 8.64 -7.24 13.43
C PHE A 13 8.94 -5.96 14.19
N ILE A 14 10.17 -5.46 14.04
CA ILE A 14 10.50 -4.07 14.35
C ILE A 14 9.96 -3.25 13.18
N VAL A 15 8.85 -2.54 13.38
CA VAL A 15 8.14 -1.85 12.31
C VAL A 15 8.38 -0.36 12.32
N THR A 16 8.38 0.22 11.10
CA THR A 16 8.15 1.63 10.86
C THR A 16 6.70 1.79 10.44
N THR A 17 5.98 2.73 11.04
CA THR A 17 4.58 3.05 10.67
C THR A 17 4.51 4.47 10.17
N LEU A 18 3.91 4.64 8.98
CA LEU A 18 3.68 5.93 8.34
C LEU A 18 2.20 6.22 8.38
N THR A 19 1.83 7.30 9.08
CA THR A 19 0.43 7.73 9.18
C THR A 19 0.02 8.69 8.06
N PHE A 20 0.99 9.20 7.30
CA PHE A 20 0.83 10.19 6.23
C PHE A 20 0.31 11.56 6.69
N GLU A 21 0.03 11.76 7.98
CA GLU A 21 -0.52 13.02 8.51
C GLU A 21 0.39 14.22 8.23
N GLU A 22 1.71 14.03 8.21
CA GLU A 22 2.69 15.05 7.86
C GLU A 22 2.60 15.53 6.41
N LEU A 23 1.89 14.80 5.56
CA LEU A 23 1.68 15.14 4.14
C LEU A 23 0.46 16.04 3.92
N ALA A 24 -0.24 16.47 4.95
CA ALA A 24 -1.48 17.25 4.81
C ALA A 24 -1.32 18.52 3.95
N SER A 25 -0.16 19.18 4.02
CA SER A 25 0.14 20.35 3.19
C SER A 25 0.32 20.03 1.70
N LEU A 26 0.48 18.75 1.36
CA LEU A 26 0.67 18.26 -0.01
C LEU A 26 -0.63 17.70 -0.61
N ASP A 27 -1.79 18.00 -0.02
CA ASP A 27 -3.08 17.52 -0.49
C ASP A 27 -3.25 17.75 -1.99
N GLY A 28 -3.64 16.70 -2.72
CA GLY A 28 -3.76 16.70 -4.16
C GLY A 28 -2.47 16.47 -4.95
N MET A 29 -1.32 16.39 -4.29
CA MET A 29 -0.05 16.14 -4.98
C MET A 29 0.09 14.66 -5.34
N GLU A 30 0.49 14.41 -6.59
CA GLU A 30 0.86 13.08 -7.05
C GLU A 30 2.29 12.73 -6.62
N LEU A 31 2.46 11.57 -6.01
CA LEU A 31 3.75 11.05 -5.59
C LEU A 31 4.35 10.14 -6.67
N GLY A 32 5.63 10.27 -6.87
CA GLY A 32 6.41 9.47 -7.80
C GLY A 32 7.86 9.35 -7.37
N ALA A 33 8.69 8.70 -8.18
CA ALA A 33 10.10 8.49 -7.87
C ALA A 33 10.89 9.79 -7.65
N ALA A 34 10.51 10.86 -8.35
CA ALA A 34 11.20 12.16 -8.27
C ALA A 34 10.84 12.99 -7.04
N ASN A 35 9.70 12.71 -6.39
CA ASN A 35 9.18 13.51 -5.28
C ASN A 35 8.65 12.66 -4.11
N SER A 36 9.20 11.47 -3.92
CA SER A 36 8.79 10.62 -2.80
C SER A 36 9.26 11.21 -1.46
N PRO A 37 8.33 11.54 -0.55
CA PRO A 37 8.68 12.17 0.72
C PRO A 37 9.42 11.22 1.69
N TYR A 38 9.36 9.93 1.45
CA TYR A 38 9.95 8.90 2.31
C TYR A 38 11.22 8.27 1.73
N ALA A 39 11.78 8.85 0.68
CA ALA A 39 13.01 8.34 0.06
C ALA A 39 14.19 8.26 1.06
N VAL A 40 14.23 9.17 2.02
CA VAL A 40 15.28 9.20 3.06
C VAL A 40 15.27 7.97 3.98
N ILE A 41 14.12 7.31 4.14
CA ILE A 41 14.00 6.06 4.90
C ILE A 41 13.92 4.83 3.98
N GLY A 42 14.23 5.01 2.71
CA GLY A 42 14.30 3.93 1.73
C GLY A 42 12.97 3.48 1.15
N LEU A 43 11.92 4.32 1.22
CA LEU A 43 10.62 4.01 0.62
C LEU A 43 10.30 5.00 -0.49
N THR A 44 10.09 4.48 -1.70
CA THR A 44 9.57 5.25 -2.82
C THR A 44 8.12 4.85 -3.07
N ILE A 45 7.22 5.82 -2.99
CA ILE A 45 5.80 5.65 -3.31
C ILE A 45 5.54 6.28 -4.66
N SER A 46 4.85 5.57 -5.53
CA SER A 46 4.46 6.09 -6.85
C SER A 46 3.02 5.74 -7.20
N LYS A 47 2.46 6.47 -8.15
CA LYS A 47 1.09 6.33 -8.63
C LYS A 47 0.03 6.62 -7.56
N ALA A 48 0.38 7.43 -6.57
CA ALA A 48 -0.49 7.81 -5.46
C ALA A 48 -0.69 9.32 -5.42
N VAL A 49 -1.84 9.75 -4.92
CA VAL A 49 -2.16 11.16 -4.65
C VAL A 49 -2.40 11.32 -3.17
N VAL A 50 -1.82 12.36 -2.57
CA VAL A 50 -2.10 12.70 -1.17
C VAL A 50 -3.53 13.22 -1.05
N GLN A 51 -4.29 12.64 -0.15
CA GLN A 51 -5.69 13.00 0.07
C GLN A 51 -5.95 13.30 1.54
N ALA A 52 -6.20 14.57 1.86
CA ALA A 52 -6.69 14.96 3.17
C ALA A 52 -8.15 14.53 3.35
N ASP A 53 -8.57 14.29 4.59
CA ASP A 53 -9.95 13.90 4.94
C ASP A 53 -10.47 12.67 4.17
N ALA A 54 -9.60 11.69 3.96
CA ALA A 54 -9.92 10.49 3.19
C ALA A 54 -10.90 9.54 3.88
N ASN A 55 -11.09 9.68 5.20
CA ASN A 55 -11.99 8.84 6.02
C ASN A 55 -11.76 7.34 5.87
N VAL A 56 -10.51 6.91 5.79
CA VAL A 56 -10.16 5.50 5.91
C VAL A 56 -10.40 5.08 7.36
N ASN A 57 -10.97 3.90 7.57
CA ASN A 57 -11.15 3.36 8.92
C ASN A 57 -9.82 2.82 9.44
N SER A 58 -8.97 3.73 9.86
CA SER A 58 -7.60 3.51 10.34
C SER A 58 -7.36 4.27 11.63
N PRO A 59 -6.33 3.96 12.42
CA PRO A 59 -6.02 4.67 13.66
C PRO A 59 -5.82 6.18 13.47
N SER A 60 -5.15 6.62 12.41
CA SER A 60 -4.88 8.05 12.15
C SER A 60 -6.06 8.81 11.56
N ARG A 61 -6.84 8.19 10.67
CA ARG A 61 -8.08 8.68 10.04
C ARG A 61 -8.01 9.99 9.25
N GLY A 62 -6.88 10.63 9.13
CA GLY A 62 -6.75 11.93 8.49
C GLY A 62 -6.34 11.84 7.03
N VAL A 63 -5.06 11.94 6.79
CA VAL A 63 -4.46 11.90 5.46
C VAL A 63 -4.23 10.47 5.03
N ALA A 64 -4.58 10.16 3.79
CA ALA A 64 -4.31 8.86 3.18
C ALA A 64 -3.72 9.04 1.79
N LEU A 65 -3.26 7.95 1.20
CA LEU A 65 -2.83 7.92 -0.19
C LEU A 65 -3.94 7.33 -1.05
N LYS A 66 -4.35 8.09 -2.06
CA LYS A 66 -5.35 7.70 -3.05
C LYS A 66 -4.68 7.11 -4.28
N SER A 67 -5.21 6.01 -4.79
CA SER A 67 -4.74 5.38 -6.02
C SER A 67 -4.98 6.26 -7.25
N THR A 68 -4.17 6.04 -8.30
CA THR A 68 -4.35 6.65 -9.61
C THR A 68 -4.62 5.58 -10.66
N ARG A 69 -5.26 5.98 -11.76
CA ARG A 69 -5.43 5.07 -12.90
C ARG A 69 -4.09 4.81 -13.56
N PHE A 70 -3.75 3.53 -13.69
CA PHE A 70 -2.51 3.14 -14.36
C PHE A 70 -2.67 1.76 -15.02
N PRO A 71 -2.35 1.65 -16.32
CA PRO A 71 -2.09 2.74 -17.25
C PRO A 71 -3.26 3.72 -17.37
N PRO A 72 -3.04 5.00 -17.77
CA PRO A 72 -4.13 5.96 -17.98
C PRO A 72 -5.20 5.40 -18.90
N GLU A 73 -6.46 5.81 -18.71
CA GLU A 73 -7.62 5.38 -19.50
C GLU A 73 -8.03 3.90 -19.31
N THR A 74 -7.46 3.20 -18.35
CA THR A 74 -7.86 1.83 -18.02
C THR A 74 -8.86 1.79 -16.87
N SER A 75 -9.46 0.63 -16.64
CA SER A 75 -10.31 0.33 -15.48
C SER A 75 -9.49 -0.10 -14.24
N GLN A 76 -8.20 0.15 -14.23
CA GLN A 76 -7.29 -0.24 -13.16
C GLN A 76 -6.76 0.97 -12.41
N ASN A 77 -6.76 0.88 -11.08
CA ASN A 77 -6.08 1.82 -10.19
C ASN A 77 -4.93 1.12 -9.48
N GLN A 78 -3.85 1.85 -9.23
CA GLN A 78 -2.61 1.27 -8.71
C GLN A 78 -1.89 2.22 -7.78
N ILE A 79 -1.22 1.65 -6.77
CA ILE A 79 -0.17 2.30 -5.96
C ILE A 79 1.01 1.33 -5.92
N ASP A 80 2.21 1.83 -6.14
CA ASP A 80 3.45 1.06 -6.00
C ASP A 80 4.26 1.56 -4.80
N LEU A 81 4.73 0.61 -4.00
CA LEU A 81 5.64 0.82 -2.88
C LEU A 81 6.96 0.10 -3.19
N ARG A 82 8.06 0.83 -3.24
CA ARG A 82 9.38 0.26 -3.50
C ARG A 82 10.32 0.51 -2.32
N PHE A 83 10.90 -0.56 -1.80
CA PHE A 83 11.82 -0.51 -0.67
C PHE A 83 13.27 -0.60 -1.16
N ALA A 84 14.12 0.33 -0.72
CA ALA A 84 15.55 0.29 -1.03
C ALA A 84 16.24 -0.89 -0.36
N LYS A 85 15.75 -1.31 0.81
CA LYS A 85 16.17 -2.54 1.48
C LYS A 85 14.98 -3.49 1.56
N PRO A 86 15.14 -4.77 1.20
CA PRO A 86 14.05 -5.74 1.27
C PRO A 86 13.44 -5.84 2.67
N GLN A 87 12.12 -5.97 2.72
CA GLN A 87 11.33 -6.08 3.95
C GLN A 87 10.89 -7.52 4.20
N GLY A 88 10.66 -7.86 5.47
CA GLY A 88 10.10 -9.15 5.87
C GLY A 88 8.58 -9.14 5.94
N GLY A 89 7.99 -7.98 6.17
CA GLY A 89 6.55 -7.81 6.24
C GLY A 89 6.10 -6.37 6.03
N PHE A 90 4.85 -6.22 5.62
CA PHE A 90 4.19 -4.93 5.48
C PHE A 90 2.69 -5.11 5.70
N GLY A 91 2.03 -4.01 5.98
CA GLY A 91 0.57 -3.97 6.04
C GLY A 91 0.06 -2.53 6.07
N PHE A 92 -1.18 -2.35 5.67
CA PHE A 92 -1.83 -1.06 5.62
C PHE A 92 -3.34 -1.21 5.80
N PHE A 93 -3.97 -0.17 6.32
CA PHE A 93 -5.42 -0.04 6.28
C PHE A 93 -5.84 0.45 4.89
N TYR A 94 -6.96 -0.04 4.39
CA TYR A 94 -7.46 0.36 3.09
C TYR A 94 -8.97 0.57 3.09
N ARG A 95 -9.38 1.38 2.12
CA ARG A 95 -10.77 1.54 1.72
C ARG A 95 -10.83 1.53 0.20
N ALA A 96 -11.55 0.57 -0.36
CA ALA A 96 -11.75 0.44 -1.80
C ALA A 96 -13.18 0.82 -2.14
N LYS A 97 -13.34 1.85 -2.98
CA LYS A 97 -14.64 2.37 -3.39
C LYS A 97 -14.93 1.98 -4.84
N GLY A 98 -16.02 1.21 -5.04
CA GLY A 98 -16.47 0.83 -6.37
C GLY A 98 -15.60 -0.23 -7.06
N ALA A 99 -14.58 -0.76 -6.39
CA ALA A 99 -13.70 -1.80 -6.95
C ALA A 99 -14.30 -3.19 -6.77
N ALA A 100 -14.01 -4.08 -7.71
CA ALA A 100 -14.41 -5.49 -7.63
C ALA A 100 -13.49 -6.30 -6.71
N SER A 101 -12.19 -5.94 -6.65
CA SER A 101 -11.20 -6.61 -5.82
C SER A 101 -10.02 -5.68 -5.52
N LEU A 102 -9.36 -5.91 -4.40
CA LEU A 102 -8.05 -5.33 -4.08
C LEU A 102 -7.03 -6.45 -4.14
N THR A 103 -6.11 -6.37 -5.09
CA THR A 103 -5.05 -7.34 -5.29
C THR A 103 -3.72 -6.74 -4.87
N VAL A 104 -2.97 -7.49 -4.07
CA VAL A 104 -1.62 -7.10 -3.65
C VAL A 104 -0.63 -8.08 -4.26
N GLN A 105 0.25 -7.57 -5.10
CA GLN A 105 1.33 -8.31 -5.73
C GLN A 105 2.65 -7.94 -5.06
N VAL A 106 3.47 -8.92 -4.78
CA VAL A 106 4.74 -8.73 -4.09
C VAL A 106 5.88 -9.24 -4.95
N PHE A 107 6.90 -8.43 -5.11
CA PHE A 107 8.08 -8.70 -5.91
C PHE A 107 9.35 -8.61 -5.04
N ASP A 108 10.37 -9.34 -5.42
CA ASP A 108 11.69 -9.16 -4.82
C ASP A 108 12.41 -7.90 -5.39
N SER A 109 13.65 -7.69 -4.97
CA SER A 109 14.44 -6.53 -5.43
C SER A 109 14.84 -6.62 -6.91
N ASP A 110 14.76 -7.79 -7.53
CA ASP A 110 15.01 -8.03 -8.95
C ASP A 110 13.72 -8.02 -9.78
N GLU A 111 12.61 -7.57 -9.18
CA GLU A 111 11.28 -7.50 -9.80
C GLU A 111 10.69 -8.86 -10.20
N ILE A 112 11.13 -9.93 -9.54
CA ILE A 112 10.54 -11.26 -9.70
C ILE A 112 9.34 -11.39 -8.75
N GLU A 113 8.19 -11.77 -9.29
CA GLU A 113 6.98 -11.94 -8.47
C GLU A 113 7.16 -13.08 -7.46
N LEU A 114 6.92 -12.75 -6.19
CA LEU A 114 7.00 -13.69 -5.09
C LEU A 114 5.63 -14.26 -4.74
N GLU A 115 4.61 -13.41 -4.72
CA GLU A 115 3.24 -13.81 -4.37
C GLU A 115 2.21 -12.75 -4.75
N GLU A 116 0.97 -13.21 -4.89
CA GLU A 116 -0.20 -12.37 -5.10
C GLU A 116 -1.30 -12.80 -4.12
N ALA A 117 -1.98 -11.85 -3.52
CA ALA A 117 -3.15 -12.10 -2.67
C ALA A 117 -4.27 -11.13 -2.99
N VAL A 118 -5.51 -11.62 -2.87
CA VAL A 118 -6.72 -10.82 -3.07
C VAL A 118 -7.38 -10.60 -1.72
N PHE A 119 -7.73 -9.34 -1.44
CA PHE A 119 -8.38 -8.93 -0.21
C PHE A 119 -9.83 -8.51 -0.47
N CYS A 120 -10.65 -8.58 0.58
CA CYS A 120 -12.06 -8.21 0.49
C CYS A 120 -12.22 -6.77 0.03
N ILE A 121 -13.23 -6.53 -0.81
CA ILE A 121 -13.64 -5.16 -1.18
C ILE A 121 -14.27 -4.45 0.03
N GLY A 122 -14.25 -3.11 -0.02
CA GLY A 122 -14.73 -2.26 1.06
C GLY A 122 -13.58 -1.74 1.91
N GLU A 123 -13.63 -1.96 3.19
CA GLU A 123 -12.61 -1.52 4.16
C GLU A 123 -11.96 -2.69 4.84
N GLY A 124 -10.68 -2.57 5.20
CA GLY A 124 -9.98 -3.60 5.95
C GLY A 124 -8.51 -3.31 6.13
N TYR A 125 -7.81 -4.35 6.51
CA TYR A 125 -6.36 -4.38 6.63
C TYR A 125 -5.79 -5.42 5.69
N ALA A 126 -4.77 -5.06 4.95
CA ALA A 126 -4.10 -5.93 4.01
C ALA A 126 -2.60 -5.91 4.24
N GLY A 127 -1.96 -7.06 4.16
CA GLY A 127 -0.52 -7.17 4.28
C GLY A 127 -0.04 -8.58 4.01
N MET A 128 1.26 -8.73 4.07
CA MET A 128 1.94 -10.02 3.91
C MET A 128 3.19 -10.10 4.76
N ILE A 129 3.54 -11.30 5.20
CA ILE A 129 4.77 -11.60 5.90
C ILE A 129 5.53 -12.73 5.19
N ARG A 130 6.85 -12.65 5.25
CA ARG A 130 7.76 -13.70 4.76
C ARG A 130 8.70 -14.15 5.86
N ALA A 131 9.21 -15.37 5.70
CA ALA A 131 10.22 -15.91 6.61
C ALA A 131 11.57 -15.18 6.48
N ARG A 132 11.83 -14.57 5.34
CA ARG A 132 13.04 -13.80 5.05
C ARG A 132 12.69 -12.41 4.54
N ALA A 133 13.61 -11.46 4.72
CA ALA A 133 13.48 -10.11 4.17
C ALA A 133 13.75 -10.11 2.66
N GLU A 134 12.73 -10.37 1.87
CA GLU A 134 12.82 -10.51 0.41
C GLU A 134 11.92 -9.53 -0.35
N ILE A 135 11.01 -8.82 0.34
CA ILE A 135 10.02 -7.95 -0.29
C ILE A 135 10.69 -6.65 -0.74
N GLY A 136 10.87 -6.50 -2.04
CA GLY A 136 11.44 -5.28 -2.65
C GLY A 136 10.39 -4.32 -3.15
N THR A 137 9.31 -4.81 -3.74
CA THR A 137 8.22 -3.99 -4.28
C THR A 137 6.87 -4.59 -3.91
N VAL A 138 5.94 -3.70 -3.56
CA VAL A 138 4.52 -4.04 -3.33
C VAL A 138 3.70 -3.25 -4.33
N ARG A 139 2.91 -3.94 -5.13
CA ARG A 139 1.96 -3.35 -6.07
C ARG A 139 0.55 -3.62 -5.62
N ILE A 140 -0.19 -2.55 -5.38
CA ILE A 140 -1.57 -2.62 -4.93
C ILE A 140 -2.44 -2.22 -6.12
N VAL A 141 -3.35 -3.10 -6.53
CA VAL A 141 -4.16 -2.93 -7.73
C VAL A 141 -5.63 -3.14 -7.39
N ALA A 142 -6.47 -2.22 -7.85
CA ALA A 142 -7.92 -2.39 -7.84
C ALA A 142 -8.46 -2.28 -9.26
N ARG A 143 -9.38 -3.19 -9.61
CA ARG A 143 -10.04 -3.23 -10.92
C ARG A 143 -11.54 -3.20 -10.77
N ILE A 144 -12.22 -2.65 -11.79
CA ILE A 144 -13.67 -2.76 -11.93
C ILE A 144 -14.00 -3.88 -12.90
N GLU A 145 -14.99 -4.70 -12.56
CA GLU A 145 -15.47 -5.77 -13.48
C GLU A 145 -16.42 -5.24 -14.55
N SER A 146 -17.11 -4.12 -14.32
CA SER A 146 -18.06 -3.60 -15.28
C SER A 146 -17.40 -2.61 -16.25
N LEU A 147 -17.69 -2.77 -17.55
CA LEU A 147 -17.21 -1.91 -18.64
C LEU A 147 -17.77 -0.49 -18.62
N ASN A 148 -18.63 -0.13 -17.68
CA ASN A 148 -19.11 1.25 -17.49
C ASN A 148 -18.02 2.09 -16.81
N ALA A 149 -17.03 2.50 -17.60
CA ALA A 149 -15.86 3.28 -17.19
C ALA A 149 -16.17 4.70 -16.69
N THR A 150 -17.44 5.05 -16.46
CA THR A 150 -17.88 6.38 -16.00
C THR A 150 -17.92 6.52 -14.48
N GLN A 151 -17.75 5.43 -13.73
CA GLN A 151 -17.72 5.51 -12.28
C GLN A 151 -16.29 5.78 -11.79
N ASP A 152 -16.12 6.85 -11.02
CA ASP A 152 -14.91 7.09 -10.24
C ASP A 152 -14.77 5.98 -9.22
N PHE A 153 -13.87 5.05 -9.49
CA PHE A 153 -13.44 4.11 -8.47
C PHE A 153 -11.99 4.40 -8.10
N CYS A 154 -11.69 4.22 -6.85
CA CYS A 154 -10.36 4.39 -6.31
C CYS A 154 -10.24 3.58 -5.02
N PHE A 155 -9.03 3.42 -4.57
CA PHE A 155 -8.79 2.95 -3.22
C PHE A 155 -7.85 3.90 -2.50
N TYR A 156 -7.89 3.83 -1.18
CA TYR A 156 -7.03 4.60 -0.29
C TYR A 156 -6.25 3.63 0.58
N ILE A 157 -5.02 3.98 0.89
CA ILE A 157 -4.23 3.30 1.92
C ILE A 157 -3.83 4.28 3.00
N ASP A 158 -3.76 3.80 4.24
CA ASP A 158 -3.36 4.59 5.40
C ASP A 158 -2.63 3.71 6.42
N ASP A 159 -1.91 4.37 7.34
CA ASP A 159 -1.16 3.69 8.41
C ASP A 159 -0.34 2.50 7.87
N LEU A 160 0.52 2.79 6.89
CA LEU A 160 1.43 1.80 6.32
C LEU A 160 2.49 1.42 7.33
N SER A 161 2.58 0.14 7.66
CA SER A 161 3.62 -0.43 8.49
C SER A 161 4.47 -1.41 7.69
N PHE A 162 5.77 -1.38 7.93
CA PHE A 162 6.70 -2.33 7.32
C PHE A 162 7.87 -2.60 8.25
N GLY A 163 8.46 -3.77 8.15
CA GLY A 163 9.57 -4.18 8.99
C GLY A 163 10.42 -5.24 8.35
N ARG A 164 11.70 -5.21 8.65
CA ARG A 164 12.70 -6.13 8.13
C ARG A 164 13.10 -7.19 9.13
N GLU A 165 13.26 -6.79 10.38
CA GLU A 165 13.81 -7.62 11.43
C GLU A 165 12.73 -8.06 12.42
N LEU A 166 12.77 -9.33 12.81
CA LEU A 166 11.90 -9.87 13.85
C LEU A 166 12.32 -9.36 15.22
N LYS A 167 11.36 -9.05 16.07
CA LYS A 167 11.61 -8.74 17.48
C LYS A 167 12.15 -9.96 18.19
N GLY A 168 13.15 -9.76 19.06
CA GLY A 168 13.63 -10.80 19.96
C GLY A 168 14.42 -11.91 19.29
N SER A 169 14.93 -11.73 18.08
CA SER A 169 15.93 -12.61 17.50
C SER A 169 17.29 -12.30 18.13
N TYR A 170 17.63 -13.06 19.12
CA TYR A 170 18.95 -13.04 19.77
C TYR A 170 19.81 -14.17 19.18
#